data_a35079c94b68fd55bf4ba0c6d3e6bbce
#
_entry.id   a35079c94b68fd55bf4ba0c6d3e6bbce
#
_cell.length_a   1.000
_cell.length_b   1.000
_cell.length_c   1.000
_cell.angle_alpha   90.00
_cell.angle_beta   90.00
_cell.angle_gamma   90.00
#
_symmetry.space_group_name_H-M   'P 1'
#
loop_
_entity.id
_entity.type
_entity.pdbx_description
1 polymer ?
#
loop_
_entity_poly.entity_id
_entity_poly.type
_entity_poly.pdbx_seq_one_letter_code
_entity_poly.pdbx_strand_id
1 'polypeptide(L)'
;MIILSASDICKSYGTEVILENISFHINAGDRVGIVGANGAGKSTLLNIISGQMKADSGNCFVGKDKSIGYLRQRDNFDDDLTVIEEVNNIFTDMVAMEEEILHLNEEIAKETNPDAAKPLWNRLNALQHEFEIKGGYTYKSEISGVLTSMAFGEEYYNQSTGSLSGGERTRLALACLLLRKPDILFLDEPTNHLDIDSKEVLENALIDFDGTLLFVSHDRYFINRVATHVLELSENGSTLY
;
A
#
# COMPACT_ATOMS: atom_id res chain seq x y z
N MET A 1 0.41 21.10 -0.18
CA MET A 1 0.16 20.97 -1.66
C MET A 1 -0.97 19.97 -1.83
N ILE A 2 -2.02 20.31 -2.60
CA ILE A 2 -3.16 19.42 -2.85
C ILE A 2 -2.68 18.20 -3.65
N ILE A 3 -2.93 17.01 -3.11
CA ILE A 3 -2.58 15.72 -3.75
C ILE A 3 -3.82 15.03 -4.32
N LEU A 4 -5.00 15.28 -3.72
CA LEU A 4 -6.27 14.73 -4.14
C LEU A 4 -7.37 15.78 -3.95
N SER A 5 -8.30 15.88 -4.91
CA SER A 5 -9.50 16.68 -4.76
C SER A 5 -10.70 16.01 -5.43
N ALA A 6 -11.85 16.18 -4.83
CA ALA A 6 -13.15 15.81 -5.37
C ALA A 6 -14.02 17.06 -5.49
N SER A 7 -14.77 17.18 -6.58
CA SER A 7 -15.67 18.30 -6.85
C SER A 7 -17.00 17.78 -7.36
N ASP A 8 -18.07 18.07 -6.61
CA ASP A 8 -19.47 17.79 -6.92
C ASP A 8 -19.72 16.31 -7.31
N ILE A 9 -19.04 15.40 -6.60
CA ILE A 9 -19.20 13.95 -6.83
C ILE A 9 -20.61 13.54 -6.43
N CYS A 10 -21.31 12.93 -7.39
CA CYS A 10 -22.61 12.29 -7.16
C CYS A 10 -22.55 10.82 -7.59
N LYS A 11 -23.28 9.98 -6.86
CA LYS A 11 -23.43 8.55 -7.16
C LYS A 11 -24.76 8.02 -6.69
N SER A 12 -25.45 7.29 -7.59
CA SER A 12 -26.74 6.65 -7.30
C SER A 12 -26.72 5.19 -7.75
N TYR A 13 -27.50 4.36 -7.08
CA TYR A 13 -27.82 2.99 -7.48
C TYR A 13 -29.30 2.85 -7.73
N GLY A 14 -29.71 2.81 -8.99
CA GLY A 14 -31.10 2.86 -9.38
C GLY A 14 -31.74 4.19 -8.97
N THR A 15 -32.71 4.14 -8.04
CA THR A 15 -33.40 5.35 -7.53
C THR A 15 -32.80 5.88 -6.22
N GLU A 16 -31.85 5.17 -5.63
CA GLU A 16 -31.24 5.54 -4.35
C GLU A 16 -29.99 6.41 -4.59
N VAL A 17 -30.01 7.62 -4.08
CA VAL A 17 -28.85 8.53 -4.09
C VAL A 17 -27.95 8.19 -2.92
N ILE A 18 -26.69 7.85 -3.19
CA ILE A 18 -25.70 7.44 -2.18
C ILE A 18 -24.74 8.59 -1.86
N LEU A 19 -24.30 9.31 -2.88
CA LEU A 19 -23.44 10.48 -2.71
C LEU A 19 -24.07 11.64 -3.47
N GLU A 20 -24.16 12.80 -2.82
CA GLU A 20 -24.70 14.01 -3.42
C GLU A 20 -23.77 15.20 -3.15
N ASN A 21 -23.26 15.81 -4.22
CA ASN A 21 -22.44 17.03 -4.20
C ASN A 21 -21.23 16.97 -3.24
N ILE A 22 -20.54 15.83 -3.21
CA ILE A 22 -19.37 15.64 -2.35
C ILE A 22 -18.18 16.41 -2.91
N SER A 23 -17.68 17.38 -2.14
CA SER A 23 -16.55 18.21 -2.53
C SER A 23 -15.57 18.39 -1.37
N PHE A 24 -14.29 18.08 -1.60
CA PHE A 24 -13.21 18.25 -0.62
C PHE A 24 -11.85 18.27 -1.31
N HIS A 25 -10.82 18.65 -0.58
CA HIS A 25 -9.43 18.54 -1.01
C HIS A 25 -8.54 18.04 0.12
N ILE A 26 -7.49 17.31 -0.23
CA ILE A 26 -6.55 16.69 0.68
C ILE A 26 -5.14 17.08 0.27
N ASN A 27 -4.33 17.46 1.23
CA ASN A 27 -2.93 17.81 0.99
C ASN A 27 -2.02 16.60 1.16
N ALA A 28 -0.83 16.68 0.58
CA ALA A 28 0.21 15.68 0.78
C ALA A 28 0.57 15.60 2.28
N GLY A 29 0.59 14.37 2.81
CA GLY A 29 0.87 14.08 4.21
C GLY A 29 -0.34 14.16 5.15
N ASP A 30 -1.53 14.56 4.66
CA ASP A 30 -2.75 14.52 5.48
C ASP A 30 -3.17 13.06 5.75
N ARG A 31 -3.71 12.83 6.96
CA ARG A 31 -4.32 11.56 7.35
C ARG A 31 -5.81 11.81 7.62
N VAL A 32 -6.65 11.37 6.70
CA VAL A 32 -8.08 11.70 6.68
C VAL A 32 -8.92 10.49 7.02
N GLY A 33 -9.63 10.55 8.16
CA GLY A 33 -10.63 9.57 8.55
C GLY A 33 -12.00 9.93 7.95
N ILE A 34 -12.59 9.04 7.14
CA ILE A 34 -13.91 9.22 6.55
C ILE A 34 -14.94 8.64 7.50
N VAL A 35 -15.87 9.48 7.98
CA VAL A 35 -16.92 9.11 8.92
C VAL A 35 -18.30 9.40 8.34
N GLY A 36 -19.32 8.76 8.88
CA GLY A 36 -20.72 8.93 8.47
C GLY A 36 -21.56 7.72 8.85
N ALA A 37 -22.87 7.83 8.74
CA ALA A 37 -23.79 6.74 9.01
C ALA A 37 -23.52 5.48 8.16
N ASN A 38 -24.04 4.32 8.58
CA ASN A 38 -24.02 3.14 7.72
C ASN A 38 -24.87 3.42 6.47
N GLY A 39 -24.34 3.08 5.30
CA GLY A 39 -24.98 3.41 4.02
C GLY A 39 -24.68 4.81 3.47
N ALA A 40 -24.00 5.70 4.21
CA ALA A 40 -23.66 7.05 3.74
C ALA A 40 -22.66 7.11 2.55
N GLY A 41 -22.29 5.97 1.97
CA GLY A 41 -21.46 5.94 0.77
C GLY A 41 -19.95 6.01 1.00
N LYS A 42 -19.46 5.79 2.24
CA LYS A 42 -18.02 5.88 2.57
C LYS A 42 -17.13 5.01 1.65
N SER A 43 -17.41 3.71 1.56
CA SER A 43 -16.69 2.79 0.68
C SER A 43 -16.91 3.11 -0.81
N THR A 44 -18.11 3.60 -1.17
CA THR A 44 -18.40 4.07 -2.53
C THR A 44 -17.53 5.27 -2.89
N LEU A 45 -17.40 6.24 -1.99
CA LEU A 45 -16.51 7.39 -2.18
C LEU A 45 -15.05 6.93 -2.32
N LEU A 46 -14.57 6.05 -1.44
CA LEU A 46 -13.22 5.49 -1.51
C LEU A 46 -12.95 4.80 -2.87
N ASN A 47 -13.90 4.01 -3.37
CA ASN A 47 -13.80 3.36 -4.67
C ASN A 47 -13.79 4.35 -5.84
N ILE A 48 -14.51 5.47 -5.74
CA ILE A 48 -14.52 6.52 -6.76
C ILE A 48 -13.18 7.25 -6.80
N ILE A 49 -12.69 7.71 -5.65
CA ILE A 49 -11.43 8.47 -5.58
C ILE A 49 -10.20 7.61 -5.87
N SER A 50 -10.26 6.30 -5.61
CA SER A 50 -9.21 5.34 -6.01
C SER A 50 -9.27 4.94 -7.48
N GLY A 51 -10.29 5.40 -8.23
CA GLY A 51 -10.47 5.07 -9.65
C GLY A 51 -11.06 3.69 -9.93
N GLN A 52 -11.46 2.94 -8.90
CA GLN A 52 -12.08 1.60 -9.06
C GLN A 52 -13.54 1.69 -9.52
N MET A 53 -14.19 2.84 -9.28
CA MET A 53 -15.57 3.10 -9.67
C MET A 53 -15.70 4.48 -10.31
N LYS A 54 -16.59 4.63 -11.28
CA LYS A 54 -16.92 5.92 -11.87
C LYS A 54 -18.06 6.59 -11.08
N ALA A 55 -17.90 7.88 -10.80
CA ALA A 55 -19.01 8.73 -10.37
C ALA A 55 -20.02 8.91 -11.50
N ASP A 56 -21.28 9.23 -11.15
CA ASP A 56 -22.32 9.57 -12.14
C ASP A 56 -22.15 11.01 -12.63
N SER A 57 -21.68 11.91 -11.75
CA SER A 57 -21.27 13.28 -12.08
C SER A 57 -20.17 13.76 -11.14
N GLY A 58 -19.58 14.92 -11.46
CA GLY A 58 -18.46 15.50 -10.74
C GLY A 58 -17.11 15.02 -11.25
N ASN A 59 -16.03 15.51 -10.64
CA ASN A 59 -14.67 15.21 -11.04
C ASN A 59 -13.82 14.86 -9.82
N CYS A 60 -12.99 13.85 -9.97
CA CYS A 60 -11.94 13.50 -9.01
C CYS A 60 -10.58 13.73 -9.66
N PHE A 61 -9.71 14.41 -8.96
CA PHE A 61 -8.34 14.66 -9.38
C PHE A 61 -7.39 14.03 -8.36
N VAL A 62 -6.46 13.23 -8.86
CA VAL A 62 -5.30 12.73 -8.12
C VAL A 62 -4.06 13.34 -8.77
N GLY A 63 -3.11 13.76 -7.96
CA GLY A 63 -1.87 14.35 -8.45
C GLY A 63 -1.20 13.49 -9.52
N LYS A 64 -0.69 14.13 -10.58
CA LYS A 64 0.00 13.43 -11.66
C LYS A 64 1.22 12.71 -11.10
N ASP A 65 1.47 11.51 -11.58
CA ASP A 65 2.60 10.64 -11.18
C ASP A 65 2.55 10.21 -9.68
N LYS A 66 1.36 10.22 -9.06
CA LYS A 66 1.15 9.73 -7.70
C LYS A 66 0.67 8.28 -7.69
N SER A 67 1.39 7.46 -6.95
CA SER A 67 1.07 6.05 -6.76
C SER A 67 0.01 5.87 -5.67
N ILE A 68 -0.92 4.94 -5.89
CA ILE A 68 -2.01 4.62 -4.96
C ILE A 68 -1.87 3.18 -4.47
N GLY A 69 -1.86 3.01 -3.16
CA GLY A 69 -2.08 1.73 -2.49
C GLY A 69 -3.52 1.64 -1.99
N TYR A 70 -4.14 0.47 -2.11
CA TYR A 70 -5.48 0.23 -1.59
C TYR A 70 -5.50 -1.08 -0.79
N LEU A 71 -5.76 -1.00 0.52
CA LEU A 71 -6.00 -2.16 1.36
C LEU A 71 -7.49 -2.51 1.29
N ARG A 72 -7.79 -3.65 0.70
CA ARG A 72 -9.14 -4.19 0.62
C ARG A 72 -9.47 -5.01 1.85
N GLN A 73 -10.75 -5.15 2.14
CA GLN A 73 -11.23 -5.99 3.23
C GLN A 73 -10.88 -7.49 3.04
N ARG A 74 -10.56 -7.91 1.81
CA ARG A 74 -10.07 -9.25 1.46
C ARG A 74 -8.99 -9.11 0.40
N ASP A 75 -7.74 -9.21 0.81
CA ASP A 75 -6.64 -9.40 -0.12
C ASP A 75 -6.52 -10.89 -0.45
N ASN A 76 -6.44 -11.19 -1.74
CA ASN A 76 -6.28 -12.55 -2.24
C ASN A 76 -4.77 -12.82 -2.34
N PHE A 77 -4.21 -13.39 -1.28
CA PHE A 77 -2.90 -14.02 -1.35
C PHE A 77 -3.00 -15.37 -2.03
N ASP A 78 -1.93 -15.79 -2.66
CA ASP A 78 -1.77 -17.18 -3.09
C ASP A 78 -1.49 -18.02 -1.84
N ASP A 79 -2.45 -18.84 -1.45
CA ASP A 79 -2.39 -19.63 -0.22
C ASP A 79 -1.23 -20.65 -0.21
N ASP A 80 -0.64 -20.96 -1.38
CA ASP A 80 0.48 -21.88 -1.53
C ASP A 80 1.84 -21.19 -1.30
N LEU A 81 1.91 -19.86 -1.37
CA LEU A 81 3.13 -19.11 -1.13
C LEU A 81 3.39 -18.92 0.36
N THR A 82 4.67 -18.84 0.71
CA THR A 82 5.10 -18.43 2.05
C THR A 82 5.04 -16.90 2.21
N VAL A 83 5.04 -16.43 3.46
CA VAL A 83 5.06 -14.99 3.77
C VAL A 83 6.21 -14.29 3.07
N ILE A 84 7.42 -14.88 3.08
CA ILE A 84 8.58 -14.23 2.46
C ILE A 84 8.53 -14.27 0.93
N GLU A 85 7.98 -15.34 0.33
CA GLU A 85 7.78 -15.41 -1.12
C GLU A 85 6.78 -14.37 -1.60
N GLU A 86 5.64 -14.20 -0.88
CA GLU A 86 4.65 -13.18 -1.20
C GLU A 86 5.25 -11.77 -1.16
N VAL A 87 6.06 -11.47 -0.15
CA VAL A 87 6.73 -10.17 -0.04
C VAL A 87 7.80 -10.00 -1.12
N ASN A 88 8.58 -11.03 -1.44
CA ASN A 88 9.59 -10.98 -2.49
C ASN A 88 8.99 -10.75 -3.89
N ASN A 89 7.73 -11.12 -4.12
CA ASN A 89 7.02 -10.81 -5.38
C ASN A 89 6.93 -9.29 -5.66
N ILE A 90 7.03 -8.46 -4.62
CA ILE A 90 7.06 -6.99 -4.78
C ILE A 90 8.40 -6.54 -5.38
N PHE A 91 9.46 -7.30 -5.12
CA PHE A 91 10.84 -6.99 -5.50
C PHE A 91 11.37 -7.91 -6.61
N THR A 92 10.48 -8.47 -7.44
CA THR A 92 10.85 -9.41 -8.52
C THR A 92 12.02 -8.90 -9.38
N ASP A 93 12.02 -7.62 -9.74
CA ASP A 93 13.09 -7.01 -10.53
C ASP A 93 14.42 -7.01 -9.76
N MET A 94 14.39 -6.75 -8.45
CA MET A 94 15.59 -6.74 -7.60
C MET A 94 16.15 -8.15 -7.44
N VAL A 95 15.27 -9.13 -7.21
CA VAL A 95 15.67 -10.54 -7.11
C VAL A 95 16.31 -11.00 -8.42
N ALA A 96 15.69 -10.69 -9.57
CA ALA A 96 16.25 -11.05 -10.87
C ALA A 96 17.61 -10.38 -11.13
N MET A 97 17.78 -9.11 -10.76
CA MET A 97 19.07 -8.42 -10.86
C MET A 97 20.14 -9.06 -9.96
N GLU A 98 19.79 -9.43 -8.74
CA GLU A 98 20.70 -10.09 -7.79
C GLU A 98 21.17 -11.43 -8.35
N GLU A 99 20.27 -12.25 -8.90
CA GLU A 99 20.59 -13.52 -9.54
C GLU A 99 21.50 -13.33 -10.77
N GLU A 100 21.22 -12.34 -11.63
CA GLU A 100 22.07 -12.02 -12.79
C GLU A 100 23.46 -11.56 -12.36
N ILE A 101 23.57 -10.74 -11.31
CA ILE A 101 24.86 -10.32 -10.73
C ILE A 101 25.67 -11.52 -10.26
N LEU A 102 25.03 -12.46 -9.55
CA LEU A 102 25.69 -13.69 -9.08
C LEU A 102 26.16 -14.54 -10.27
N HIS A 103 25.31 -14.75 -11.27
CA HIS A 103 25.64 -15.50 -12.47
C HIS A 103 26.82 -14.89 -13.24
N LEU A 104 26.82 -13.57 -13.45
CA LEU A 104 27.92 -12.85 -14.12
C LEU A 104 29.23 -12.98 -13.35
N ASN A 105 29.21 -12.91 -12.02
CA ASN A 105 30.39 -13.13 -11.21
C ASN A 105 30.95 -14.55 -11.37
N GLU A 106 30.08 -15.57 -11.44
CA GLU A 106 30.51 -16.95 -11.68
C GLU A 106 31.08 -17.15 -13.10
N GLU A 107 30.48 -16.55 -14.12
CA GLU A 107 31.00 -16.60 -15.48
C GLU A 107 32.37 -15.94 -15.60
N ILE A 108 32.53 -14.74 -15.02
CA ILE A 108 33.81 -14.01 -14.99
C ILE A 108 34.89 -14.84 -14.28
N ALA A 109 34.55 -15.49 -13.19
CA ALA A 109 35.48 -16.32 -12.44
C ALA A 109 35.99 -17.56 -13.22
N LYS A 110 35.18 -18.06 -14.16
CA LYS A 110 35.50 -19.20 -15.03
C LYS A 110 36.22 -18.80 -16.32
N GLU A 111 36.08 -17.53 -16.75
CA GLU A 111 36.65 -17.04 -18.00
C GLU A 111 38.12 -16.74 -17.85
N THR A 112 38.94 -17.37 -18.70
CA THR A 112 40.41 -17.21 -18.69
C THR A 112 40.91 -16.26 -19.78
N ASN A 113 40.08 -15.96 -20.77
CA ASN A 113 40.43 -15.03 -21.85
C ASN A 113 40.05 -13.60 -21.48
N PRO A 114 41.03 -12.69 -21.37
CA PRO A 114 40.75 -11.30 -20.99
C PRO A 114 39.79 -10.55 -21.95
N ASP A 115 39.86 -10.85 -23.26
CA ASP A 115 39.02 -10.18 -24.26
C ASP A 115 37.58 -10.67 -24.18
N ALA A 116 37.35 -11.93 -23.82
CA ALA A 116 36.03 -12.48 -23.58
C ALA A 116 35.44 -12.02 -22.22
N ALA A 117 36.28 -11.82 -21.21
CA ALA A 117 35.87 -11.30 -19.90
C ALA A 117 35.39 -9.83 -19.93
N LYS A 118 35.94 -9.01 -20.83
CA LYS A 118 35.66 -7.56 -20.88
C LYS A 118 34.15 -7.21 -21.05
N PRO A 119 33.37 -7.82 -21.97
CA PRO A 119 31.94 -7.55 -22.06
C PRO A 119 31.17 -7.99 -20.82
N LEU A 120 31.57 -9.09 -20.17
CA LEU A 120 30.94 -9.55 -18.91
C LEU A 120 31.15 -8.52 -17.78
N TRP A 121 32.37 -7.98 -17.65
CA TRP A 121 32.67 -6.91 -16.69
C TRP A 121 31.85 -5.65 -16.95
N ASN A 122 31.70 -5.25 -18.24
CA ASN A 122 30.90 -4.08 -18.57
C ASN A 122 29.42 -4.30 -18.20
N ARG A 123 28.87 -5.48 -18.46
CA ARG A 123 27.49 -5.84 -18.08
C ARG A 123 27.32 -5.87 -16.55
N LEU A 124 28.25 -6.48 -15.83
CA LEU A 124 28.23 -6.55 -14.37
C LEU A 124 28.24 -5.14 -13.76
N ASN A 125 29.15 -4.27 -14.19
CA ASN A 125 29.24 -2.91 -13.68
C ASN A 125 27.96 -2.09 -13.94
N ALA A 126 27.37 -2.21 -15.14
CA ALA A 126 26.12 -1.54 -15.48
C ALA A 126 24.96 -2.03 -14.61
N LEU A 127 24.86 -3.36 -14.41
CA LEU A 127 23.81 -3.97 -13.61
C LEU A 127 23.96 -3.65 -12.13
N GLN A 128 25.18 -3.67 -11.59
CA GLN A 128 25.46 -3.28 -10.20
C GLN A 128 25.09 -1.81 -9.95
N HIS A 129 25.37 -0.94 -10.88
CA HIS A 129 25.01 0.49 -10.77
C HIS A 129 23.48 0.67 -10.80
N GLU A 130 22.77 -0.04 -11.69
CA GLU A 130 21.31 -0.04 -11.72
C GLU A 130 20.71 -0.60 -10.42
N PHE A 131 21.26 -1.70 -9.93
CA PHE A 131 20.84 -2.33 -8.67
C PHE A 131 21.01 -1.39 -7.48
N GLU A 132 22.15 -0.66 -7.40
CA GLU A 132 22.42 0.34 -6.37
C GLU A 132 21.41 1.49 -6.43
N ILE A 133 21.17 2.08 -7.62
CA ILE A 133 20.22 3.20 -7.80
C ILE A 133 18.79 2.78 -7.37
N LYS A 134 18.41 1.55 -7.64
CA LYS A 134 17.08 1.02 -7.26
C LYS A 134 16.99 0.60 -5.79
N GLY A 135 18.07 0.73 -5.00
CA GLY A 135 18.10 0.35 -3.58
C GLY A 135 18.30 -1.14 -3.35
N GLY A 136 18.91 -1.85 -4.30
CA GLY A 136 19.09 -3.30 -4.24
C GLY A 136 19.92 -3.78 -3.03
N TYR A 137 20.78 -2.94 -2.46
CA TYR A 137 21.52 -3.30 -1.24
C TYR A 137 20.72 -3.13 0.05
N THR A 138 19.57 -2.44 0.01
CA THR A 138 18.74 -2.15 1.21
C THR A 138 17.41 -2.87 1.24
N TYR A 139 16.89 -3.38 0.10
CA TYR A 139 15.55 -3.94 0.02
C TYR A 139 15.31 -5.10 1.01
N LYS A 140 16.30 -5.97 1.24
CA LYS A 140 16.18 -7.08 2.22
C LYS A 140 16.02 -6.56 3.66
N SER A 141 16.74 -5.50 4.00
CA SER A 141 16.62 -4.85 5.31
C SER A 141 15.28 -4.11 5.44
N GLU A 142 14.78 -3.51 4.36
CA GLU A 142 13.46 -2.89 4.32
C GLU A 142 12.36 -3.95 4.52
N ILE A 143 12.44 -5.10 3.83
CA ILE A 143 11.52 -6.23 4.02
C ILE A 143 11.52 -6.66 5.49
N SER A 144 12.70 -6.94 6.05
CA SER A 144 12.82 -7.38 7.45
C SER A 144 12.27 -6.34 8.43
N GLY A 145 12.57 -5.06 8.21
CA GLY A 145 12.08 -3.95 9.03
C GLY A 145 10.55 -3.83 9.01
N VAL A 146 9.94 -3.86 7.82
CA VAL A 146 8.49 -3.76 7.68
C VAL A 146 7.81 -5.02 8.23
N LEU A 147 8.30 -6.22 7.95
CA LEU A 147 7.73 -7.45 8.51
C LEU A 147 7.79 -7.44 10.05
N THR A 148 8.92 -7.02 10.62
CA THR A 148 9.06 -6.89 12.08
C THR A 148 8.08 -5.87 12.66
N SER A 149 7.91 -4.71 12.02
CA SER A 149 6.94 -3.69 12.45
C SER A 149 5.50 -4.17 12.39
N MET A 150 5.20 -5.15 11.51
CA MET A 150 3.91 -5.82 11.39
C MET A 150 3.77 -7.06 12.28
N ALA A 151 4.71 -7.26 13.23
CA ALA A 151 4.77 -8.41 14.12
C ALA A 151 4.90 -9.76 13.37
N PHE A 152 5.65 -9.78 12.26
CA PHE A 152 6.12 -10.99 11.61
C PHE A 152 7.60 -11.17 11.91
N GLY A 153 7.91 -12.03 12.89
CA GLY A 153 9.28 -12.48 13.15
C GLY A 153 9.76 -13.47 12.09
N GLU A 154 11.04 -13.85 12.15
CA GLU A 154 11.64 -14.79 11.19
C GLU A 154 10.95 -16.16 11.17
N GLU A 155 10.29 -16.54 12.27
CA GLU A 155 9.51 -17.77 12.40
C GLU A 155 8.31 -17.85 11.45
N TYR A 156 7.79 -16.69 11.01
CA TYR A 156 6.69 -16.60 10.05
C TYR A 156 7.14 -16.71 8.60
N TYR A 157 8.41 -16.44 8.30
CA TYR A 157 8.87 -16.26 6.91
C TYR A 157 8.57 -17.47 6.01
N ASN A 158 8.72 -18.67 6.54
CA ASN A 158 8.45 -19.93 5.81
C ASN A 158 7.02 -20.47 6.04
N GLN A 159 6.17 -19.73 6.72
CA GLN A 159 4.79 -20.12 6.94
C GLN A 159 3.96 -19.79 5.70
N SER A 160 3.07 -20.74 5.28
CA SER A 160 2.15 -20.54 4.18
C SER A 160 1.16 -19.39 4.52
N THR A 161 0.93 -18.50 3.58
CA THR A 161 -0.05 -17.41 3.70
C THR A 161 -1.46 -17.94 3.96
N GLY A 162 -1.79 -19.14 3.43
CA GLY A 162 -3.06 -19.82 3.65
C GLY A 162 -3.32 -20.23 5.10
N SER A 163 -2.26 -20.39 5.92
CA SER A 163 -2.37 -20.75 7.34
C SER A 163 -2.51 -19.55 8.29
N LEU A 164 -2.37 -18.33 7.77
CA LEU A 164 -2.48 -17.10 8.56
C LEU A 164 -3.92 -16.84 8.99
N SER A 165 -4.08 -16.35 10.21
CA SER A 165 -5.36 -15.80 10.70
C SER A 165 -5.79 -14.58 9.89
N GLY A 166 -7.07 -14.21 9.97
CA GLY A 166 -7.57 -13.01 9.27
C GLY A 166 -6.82 -11.73 9.65
N GLY A 167 -6.45 -11.57 10.92
CA GLY A 167 -5.66 -10.43 11.40
C GLY A 167 -4.24 -10.43 10.84
N GLU A 168 -3.58 -11.58 10.83
CA GLU A 168 -2.24 -11.74 10.23
C GLU A 168 -2.27 -11.47 8.73
N ARG A 169 -3.27 -11.96 7.99
CA ARG A 169 -3.44 -11.64 6.56
C ARG A 169 -3.58 -10.15 6.32
N THR A 170 -4.37 -9.43 7.14
CA THR A 170 -4.52 -7.98 7.02
C THR A 170 -3.20 -7.25 7.29
N ARG A 171 -2.43 -7.67 8.30
CA ARG A 171 -1.10 -7.11 8.58
C ARG A 171 -0.10 -7.39 7.46
N LEU A 172 -0.11 -8.60 6.89
CA LEU A 172 0.73 -8.94 5.73
C LEU A 172 0.37 -8.10 4.50
N ALA A 173 -0.93 -7.93 4.23
CA ALA A 173 -1.40 -7.08 3.13
C ALA A 173 -0.94 -5.63 3.29
N LEU A 174 -1.01 -5.10 4.50
CA LEU A 174 -0.49 -3.77 4.79
C LEU A 174 1.04 -3.73 4.64
N ALA A 175 1.77 -4.74 5.12
CA ALA A 175 3.22 -4.83 4.92
C ALA A 175 3.59 -4.75 3.43
N CYS A 176 2.91 -5.54 2.60
CA CYS A 176 3.08 -5.54 1.14
C CYS A 176 2.79 -4.16 0.52
N LEU A 177 1.76 -3.46 1.00
CA LEU A 177 1.43 -2.12 0.54
C LEU A 177 2.49 -1.09 0.95
N LEU A 178 2.95 -1.11 2.20
CA LEU A 178 3.97 -0.20 2.71
C LEU A 178 5.32 -0.38 1.99
N LEU A 179 5.70 -1.60 1.68
CA LEU A 179 6.92 -1.90 0.91
C LEU A 179 6.88 -1.35 -0.52
N ARG A 180 5.70 -1.17 -1.11
CA ARG A 180 5.52 -0.51 -2.41
C ARG A 180 5.67 1.02 -2.32
N LYS A 181 5.72 1.59 -1.10
CA LYS A 181 5.89 3.03 -0.82
C LYS A 181 4.91 3.91 -1.61
N PRO A 182 3.59 3.68 -1.51
CA PRO A 182 2.63 4.49 -2.26
C PRO A 182 2.62 5.94 -1.74
N ASP A 183 2.34 6.91 -2.63
CA ASP A 183 2.14 8.31 -2.23
C ASP A 183 0.83 8.52 -1.47
N ILE A 184 -0.19 7.72 -1.81
CA ILE A 184 -1.53 7.76 -1.21
C ILE A 184 -1.95 6.34 -0.85
N LEU A 185 -2.38 6.14 0.39
CA LEU A 185 -2.86 4.85 0.89
C LEU A 185 -4.35 4.97 1.24
N PHE A 186 -5.16 4.10 0.65
CA PHE A 186 -6.59 3.96 0.95
C PHE A 186 -6.83 2.71 1.78
N LEU A 187 -7.59 2.84 2.88
CA LEU A 187 -7.97 1.72 3.74
C LEU A 187 -9.49 1.71 3.97
N ASP A 188 -10.14 0.59 3.69
CA ASP A 188 -11.57 0.41 3.94
C ASP A 188 -11.78 -0.51 5.12
N GLU A 189 -12.18 0.05 6.26
CA GLU A 189 -12.41 -0.65 7.54
C GLU A 189 -11.23 -1.54 7.99
N PRO A 190 -9.99 -1.00 8.06
CA PRO A 190 -8.78 -1.79 8.28
C PRO A 190 -8.72 -2.46 9.66
N THR A 191 -9.51 -1.98 10.63
CA THR A 191 -9.56 -2.50 12.00
C THR A 191 -10.60 -3.59 12.21
N ASN A 192 -11.41 -3.92 11.18
CA ASN A 192 -12.45 -4.93 11.30
C ASN A 192 -11.86 -6.32 11.53
N HIS A 193 -12.43 -7.04 12.48
CA HIS A 193 -12.03 -8.39 12.87
C HIS A 193 -10.59 -8.54 13.39
N LEU A 194 -9.91 -7.42 13.69
CA LEU A 194 -8.60 -7.46 14.33
C LEU A 194 -8.75 -7.56 15.85
N ASP A 195 -7.88 -8.35 16.48
CA ASP A 195 -7.64 -8.32 17.91
C ASP A 195 -6.93 -7.01 18.33
N ILE A 196 -6.84 -6.79 19.64
CA ILE A 196 -6.26 -5.55 20.19
C ILE A 196 -4.80 -5.38 19.76
N ASP A 197 -4.03 -6.46 19.81
CA ASP A 197 -2.59 -6.42 19.49
C ASP A 197 -2.36 -6.12 18.01
N SER A 198 -3.14 -6.76 17.12
CA SER A 198 -3.09 -6.48 15.68
C SER A 198 -3.52 -5.06 15.33
N LYS A 199 -4.50 -4.49 16.06
CA LYS A 199 -4.89 -3.07 15.89
C LYS A 199 -3.75 -2.13 16.27
N GLU A 200 -3.08 -2.37 17.40
CA GLU A 200 -1.98 -1.53 17.85
C GLU A 200 -0.81 -1.54 16.87
N VAL A 201 -0.47 -2.72 16.33
CA VAL A 201 0.55 -2.87 15.30
C VAL A 201 0.18 -2.06 14.05
N LEU A 202 -1.06 -2.18 13.57
CA LEU A 202 -1.56 -1.45 12.40
C LEU A 202 -1.55 0.07 12.65
N GLU A 203 -1.99 0.54 13.80
CA GLU A 203 -2.00 1.95 14.17
C GLU A 203 -0.59 2.55 14.13
N ASN A 204 0.37 1.88 14.76
CA ASN A 204 1.77 2.34 14.80
C ASN A 204 2.36 2.44 13.39
N ALA A 205 2.15 1.43 12.55
CA ALA A 205 2.63 1.46 11.17
C ALA A 205 2.02 2.57 10.32
N LEU A 206 0.74 2.89 10.54
CA LEU A 206 0.08 3.99 9.83
C LEU A 206 0.50 5.37 10.35
N ILE A 207 0.87 5.47 11.64
CA ILE A 207 1.45 6.70 12.20
C ILE A 207 2.84 6.95 11.61
N ASP A 208 3.63 5.91 11.38
CA ASP A 208 4.97 6.02 10.81
C ASP A 208 4.98 6.16 9.28
N PHE A 209 3.82 6.00 8.63
CA PHE A 209 3.71 6.15 7.18
C PHE A 209 3.84 7.61 6.75
N ASP A 210 4.81 7.91 5.89
CA ASP A 210 5.13 9.27 5.42
C ASP A 210 4.19 9.78 4.31
N GLY A 211 3.38 8.92 3.69
CA GLY A 211 2.45 9.27 2.61
C GLY A 211 1.14 9.90 3.12
N THR A 212 0.24 10.13 2.18
CA THR A 212 -1.12 10.59 2.46
C THR A 212 -2.03 9.40 2.72
N LEU A 213 -2.85 9.47 3.78
CA LEU A 213 -3.71 8.38 4.21
C LEU A 213 -5.18 8.80 4.16
N LEU A 214 -6.02 7.98 3.51
CA LEU A 214 -7.46 8.07 3.59
C LEU A 214 -8.02 6.74 4.06
N PHE A 215 -8.84 6.77 5.11
CA PHE A 215 -9.40 5.55 5.63
C PHE A 215 -10.84 5.70 6.10
N VAL A 216 -11.61 4.64 5.93
CA VAL A 216 -12.93 4.49 6.54
C VAL A 216 -12.76 3.69 7.82
N SER A 217 -13.29 4.16 8.93
CA SER A 217 -13.38 3.38 10.16
C SER A 217 -14.54 3.82 11.03
N HIS A 218 -15.11 2.86 11.78
CA HIS A 218 -16.09 3.10 12.85
C HIS A 218 -15.43 3.11 14.24
N ASP A 219 -14.15 2.78 14.32
CA ASP A 219 -13.39 2.77 15.55
C ASP A 219 -12.91 4.17 15.91
N ARG A 220 -13.58 4.79 16.89
CA ARG A 220 -13.25 6.16 17.32
C ARG A 220 -11.86 6.29 17.90
N TYR A 221 -11.37 5.25 18.56
CA TYR A 221 -10.02 5.25 19.11
C TYR A 221 -8.98 5.29 18.00
N PHE A 222 -9.16 4.43 16.98
CA PHE A 222 -8.32 4.40 15.79
C PHE A 222 -8.31 5.75 15.07
N ILE A 223 -9.51 6.33 14.82
CA ILE A 223 -9.61 7.64 14.17
C ILE A 223 -8.85 8.71 14.94
N ASN A 224 -9.06 8.83 16.27
CA ASN A 224 -8.40 9.83 17.09
C ASN A 224 -6.88 9.67 17.15
N ARG A 225 -6.36 8.45 16.98
CA ARG A 225 -4.93 8.17 17.06
C ARG A 225 -4.21 8.40 15.73
N VAL A 226 -4.87 8.12 14.62
CA VAL A 226 -4.25 8.11 13.28
C VAL A 226 -4.59 9.35 12.46
N ALA A 227 -5.83 9.86 12.54
CA ALA A 227 -6.30 10.96 11.69
C ALA A 227 -5.73 12.31 12.13
N THR A 228 -5.36 13.14 11.14
CA THR A 228 -5.11 14.57 11.31
C THR A 228 -6.35 15.40 10.98
N HIS A 229 -7.24 14.86 10.14
CA HIS A 229 -8.48 15.48 9.68
C HIS A 229 -9.59 14.43 9.63
N VAL A 230 -10.84 14.90 9.71
CA VAL A 230 -12.02 14.04 9.60
C VAL A 230 -12.90 14.56 8.48
N LEU A 231 -13.23 13.70 7.51
CA LEU A 231 -14.19 13.97 6.44
C LEU A 231 -15.54 13.33 6.83
N GLU A 232 -16.48 14.14 7.23
CA GLU A 232 -17.84 13.70 7.53
C GLU A 232 -18.68 13.66 6.27
N LEU A 233 -19.28 12.49 6.00
CA LEU A 233 -20.30 12.33 4.95
C LEU A 233 -21.70 12.39 5.57
N SER A 234 -22.53 13.26 5.05
CA SER A 234 -23.93 13.45 5.43
C SER A 234 -24.84 13.45 4.20
N GLU A 235 -26.13 13.39 4.41
CA GLU A 235 -27.15 13.50 3.32
C GLU A 235 -27.05 14.80 2.53
N ASN A 236 -26.45 15.85 3.09
CA ASN A 236 -26.35 17.18 2.49
C ASN A 236 -24.93 17.48 1.93
N GLY A 237 -24.08 16.47 1.77
CA GLY A 237 -22.74 16.67 1.25
C GLY A 237 -21.62 16.20 2.20
N SER A 238 -20.46 16.84 2.12
CA SER A 238 -19.29 16.51 2.93
C SER A 238 -18.73 17.73 3.66
N THR A 239 -18.19 17.51 4.87
CA THR A 239 -17.49 18.54 5.65
C THR A 239 -16.14 17.98 6.12
N LEU A 240 -15.06 18.71 5.84
CA LEU A 240 -13.71 18.38 6.30
C LEU A 240 -13.37 19.25 7.52
N TYR A 241 -13.02 18.58 8.62
CA TYR A 241 -12.62 19.17 9.90
C TYR A 241 -11.13 18.99 10.17
#